data_4e7043b0d9ea5337a374b289c33c8053
#
_entry.id   4e7043b0d9ea5337a374b289c33c8053
#
_cell.length_a   1.000
_cell.length_b   1.000
_cell.length_c   1.000
_cell.angle_alpha   90.00
_cell.angle_beta   90.00
_cell.angle_gamma   90.00
#
_symmetry.space_group_name_H-M   'P 1'
#
loop_
_entity.id
_entity.type
_entity.pdbx_description
1 polymer ?
#
loop_
_entity_poly.entity_id
_entity_poly.type
_entity_poly.pdbx_seq_one_letter_code
_entity_poly.pdbx_strand_id
1 'polypeptide(L)'
;MNELENTISQVIEENYIPFEWNEKIDNELADIKLNKNLPRKDLTKVPFITIDGADAKDFDDAVHCVKNKSSFTLSVAIADVAELVKPGTALDNEAIERGTSIYFPSKVIPMLPEKISNNLCSLVPDEIRNVLICEIVFSNSGDLQSYNFLEARIKSHKRMTYIEVDKYLKNNSTLLRSVEDSIRSLNELTHILLKKRSQRQALEIEGQEPLLRINNEGKVDEITLPKRLFSHQMIEEAMLAANVCAANFMNKHYKFGVYRIHEEPEELKLESLKNFFSIKGFSDSYKKIPLDLINQCLSYAREKKLNKVLQTVVLQSLKRAEYSTKEVGHFGLQLERYSHFTSPIRRYPDLMTHRLIKNILNKGDLVINKEEIEEECVEMSDLERMAERASRQVTQQMICYYLKQYVGSDFNAVVTGIAEFGLFAEIDNFYVSGLIHVTDLPKDRYFFDREANMLKGKKSGRAYRLGQNIIVKIANVLPEERKITLVPIKNQK
;
A
#
# COMPACT_ATOMS: atom_id res chain seq x y z
N MET A 1 30.52 5.35 -2.02
CA MET A 1 29.07 5.03 -2.09
C MET A 1 28.71 4.78 -3.55
N ASN A 2 27.87 3.79 -3.82
CA ASN A 2 27.35 3.52 -5.16
C ASN A 2 26.20 4.47 -5.53
N GLU A 3 25.66 4.39 -6.78
CA GLU A 3 24.58 5.29 -7.23
C GLU A 3 23.33 5.22 -6.33
N LEU A 4 22.95 4.02 -5.91
CA LEU A 4 21.78 3.84 -5.04
C LEU A 4 22.00 4.44 -3.65
N GLU A 5 23.15 4.18 -3.04
CA GLU A 5 23.48 4.73 -1.71
C GLU A 5 23.54 6.25 -1.71
N ASN A 6 24.14 6.86 -2.74
CA ASN A 6 24.15 8.31 -2.90
C ASN A 6 22.75 8.88 -3.05
N THR A 7 21.91 8.22 -3.88
CA THR A 7 20.52 8.64 -4.10
C THR A 7 19.70 8.56 -2.81
N ILE A 8 19.84 7.46 -2.05
CA ILE A 8 19.15 7.30 -0.77
C ILE A 8 19.62 8.36 0.24
N SER A 9 20.93 8.61 0.35
CA SER A 9 21.46 9.63 1.26
C SER A 9 20.94 11.02 0.91
N GLN A 10 20.94 11.39 -0.38
CA GLN A 10 20.36 12.65 -0.84
C GLN A 10 18.88 12.79 -0.46
N VAL A 11 18.07 11.74 -0.68
CA VAL A 11 16.63 11.78 -0.37
C VAL A 11 16.37 11.82 1.14
N ILE A 12 17.20 11.16 1.95
CA ILE A 12 17.15 11.23 3.42
C ILE A 12 17.35 12.68 3.86
N GLU A 13 18.38 13.35 3.35
CA GLU A 13 18.69 14.75 3.66
C GLU A 13 17.58 15.71 3.19
N GLU A 14 17.10 15.56 1.94
CA GLU A 14 16.03 16.39 1.36
C GLU A 14 14.72 16.31 2.15
N ASN A 15 14.41 15.18 2.78
CA ASN A 15 13.16 14.96 3.50
C ASN A 15 13.34 14.91 5.02
N TYR A 16 14.54 15.18 5.56
CA TYR A 16 14.85 15.15 7.00
C TYR A 16 14.47 13.84 7.68
N ILE A 17 14.73 12.70 7.00
CA ILE A 17 14.34 11.39 7.51
C ILE A 17 15.30 10.94 8.61
N PRO A 18 14.80 10.62 9.82
CA PRO A 18 15.64 10.06 10.88
C PRO A 18 16.09 8.64 10.48
N PHE A 19 17.39 8.40 10.41
CA PHE A 19 17.91 7.08 10.00
C PHE A 19 18.93 6.49 10.99
N GLU A 20 19.52 7.29 11.85
CA GLU A 20 20.42 6.85 12.89
C GLU A 20 19.64 6.58 14.19
N TRP A 21 20.14 5.66 15.01
CA TRP A 21 19.61 5.39 16.33
C TRP A 21 20.43 6.14 17.38
N ASN A 22 19.77 6.66 18.41
CA ASN A 22 20.46 7.35 19.50
C ASN A 22 20.87 6.38 20.62
N GLU A 23 21.86 6.76 21.44
CA GLU A 23 22.39 5.94 22.54
C GLU A 23 21.33 5.49 23.57
N LYS A 24 20.23 6.25 23.75
CA LYS A 24 19.15 5.87 24.68
C LYS A 24 18.43 4.63 24.17
N ILE A 25 18.29 4.49 22.86
CA ILE A 25 17.68 3.32 22.22
C ILE A 25 18.58 2.11 22.39
N ASP A 26 19.90 2.26 22.18
CA ASP A 26 20.85 1.17 22.36
C ASP A 26 20.83 0.64 23.80
N ASN A 27 20.76 1.53 24.78
CA ASN A 27 20.63 1.17 26.21
C ASN A 27 19.31 0.43 26.49
N GLU A 28 18.19 0.93 25.99
CA GLU A 28 16.88 0.28 26.15
C GLU A 28 16.87 -1.11 25.46
N LEU A 29 17.44 -1.21 24.26
CA LEU A 29 17.55 -2.48 23.53
C LEU A 29 18.39 -3.53 24.27
N ALA A 30 19.44 -3.13 25.02
CA ALA A 30 20.27 -4.07 25.74
C ALA A 30 19.46 -4.89 26.77
N ASP A 31 18.48 -4.26 27.41
CA ASP A 31 17.65 -4.87 28.46
C ASP A 31 16.38 -5.56 27.93
N ILE A 32 15.96 -5.26 26.69
CA ILE A 32 14.72 -5.82 26.13
C ILE A 32 14.83 -7.34 25.91
N LYS A 33 13.87 -8.05 26.51
CA LYS A 33 13.68 -9.49 26.35
C LYS A 33 12.19 -9.83 26.29
N LEU A 34 11.86 -10.89 25.52
CA LEU A 34 10.51 -11.44 25.53
C LEU A 34 10.18 -12.01 26.92
N ASN A 35 9.12 -11.51 27.51
CA ASN A 35 8.62 -12.06 28.77
C ASN A 35 7.82 -13.34 28.53
N LYS A 36 8.44 -14.48 28.79
CA LYS A 36 7.83 -15.81 28.58
C LYS A 36 6.79 -16.16 29.66
N ASN A 37 6.72 -15.41 30.76
CA ASN A 37 5.86 -15.70 31.91
C ASN A 37 4.52 -14.96 31.92
N LEU A 38 4.24 -14.15 30.89
CA LEU A 38 2.96 -13.45 30.79
C LEU A 38 1.80 -14.46 30.68
N PRO A 39 0.65 -14.19 31.35
CA PRO A 39 -0.54 -15.02 31.23
C PRO A 39 -1.15 -14.87 29.82
N ARG A 40 -0.78 -15.79 28.92
CA ARG A 40 -1.25 -15.79 27.52
C ARG A 40 -1.78 -17.16 27.15
N LYS A 41 -2.77 -17.21 26.27
CA LYS A 41 -3.28 -18.45 25.71
C LYS A 41 -2.18 -19.15 24.92
N ASP A 42 -1.89 -20.41 25.22
CA ASP A 42 -0.92 -21.21 24.47
C ASP A 42 -1.57 -21.81 23.22
N LEU A 43 -1.18 -21.31 22.07
CA LEU A 43 -1.60 -21.78 20.75
C LEU A 43 -0.41 -22.26 19.91
N THR A 44 0.71 -22.62 20.55
CA THR A 44 1.93 -23.06 19.86
C THR A 44 1.76 -24.35 19.05
N LYS A 45 0.72 -25.13 19.33
CA LYS A 45 0.37 -26.36 18.57
C LYS A 45 -0.55 -26.09 17.37
N VAL A 46 -1.16 -24.91 17.29
CA VAL A 46 -2.01 -24.50 16.15
C VAL A 46 -1.09 -24.17 14.97
N PRO A 47 -1.33 -24.72 13.78
CA PRO A 47 -0.42 -24.58 12.65
C PRO A 47 -0.57 -23.22 11.95
N PHE A 48 -0.20 -22.15 12.65
CA PHE A 48 -0.04 -20.85 12.05
C PHE A 48 1.08 -20.82 11.02
N ILE A 49 0.90 -20.08 9.95
CA ILE A 49 1.87 -19.89 8.88
C ILE A 49 2.02 -18.40 8.56
N THR A 50 3.22 -17.98 8.18
CA THR A 50 3.47 -16.67 7.58
C THR A 50 3.54 -16.80 6.07
N ILE A 51 3.01 -15.81 5.32
CA ILE A 51 3.00 -15.78 3.85
C ILE A 51 3.41 -14.38 3.41
N ASP A 52 4.65 -14.23 2.93
CA ASP A 52 5.28 -12.94 2.66
C ASP A 52 6.10 -12.94 1.37
N GLY A 53 6.71 -11.80 1.04
CA GLY A 53 7.72 -11.70 0.01
C GLY A 53 8.98 -12.52 0.34
N ALA A 54 9.73 -12.90 -0.69
CA ALA A 54 10.94 -13.73 -0.51
C ALA A 54 11.98 -13.03 0.37
N ASP A 55 12.09 -11.72 0.25
CA ASP A 55 13.10 -10.89 0.92
C ASP A 55 12.64 -10.31 2.27
N ALA A 56 11.39 -10.58 2.69
CA ALA A 56 10.86 -10.11 3.96
C ALA A 56 11.58 -10.77 5.15
N LYS A 57 11.82 -9.97 6.20
CA LYS A 57 12.44 -10.37 7.47
C LYS A 57 11.56 -10.03 8.69
N ASP A 58 10.68 -9.06 8.53
CA ASP A 58 9.77 -8.48 9.51
C ASP A 58 8.37 -9.05 9.34
N PHE A 59 8.18 -10.31 9.79
CA PHE A 59 6.89 -10.99 9.67
C PHE A 59 5.92 -10.49 10.73
N ASP A 60 5.05 -9.53 10.33
CA ASP A 60 4.03 -8.94 11.20
C ASP A 60 2.92 -9.93 11.52
N ASP A 61 2.50 -10.77 10.55
CA ASP A 61 1.29 -11.58 10.63
C ASP A 61 1.52 -13.07 10.36
N ALA A 62 0.69 -13.87 11.01
CA ALA A 62 0.53 -15.29 10.72
C ALA A 62 -0.95 -15.65 10.71
N VAL A 63 -1.34 -16.55 9.82
CA VAL A 63 -2.73 -16.91 9.60
C VAL A 63 -2.98 -18.40 9.84
N HIS A 64 -4.18 -18.70 10.32
CA HIS A 64 -4.71 -20.06 10.41
C HIS A 64 -6.19 -20.03 10.10
N CYS A 65 -6.65 -20.90 9.20
CA CYS A 65 -8.05 -20.97 8.81
C CYS A 65 -8.59 -22.40 8.89
N VAL A 66 -9.77 -22.56 9.49
CA VAL A 66 -10.47 -23.85 9.61
C VAL A 66 -11.86 -23.71 9.01
N LYS A 67 -12.19 -24.63 8.10
CA LYS A 67 -13.55 -24.79 7.60
C LYS A 67 -14.30 -25.79 8.49
N ASN A 68 -15.38 -25.32 9.11
CA ASN A 68 -16.34 -26.13 9.86
C ASN A 68 -17.53 -26.51 8.94
N LYS A 69 -18.49 -27.29 9.46
CA LYS A 69 -19.67 -27.68 8.68
C LYS A 69 -20.48 -26.49 8.14
N SER A 70 -20.64 -25.43 8.94
CA SER A 70 -21.50 -24.27 8.64
C SER A 70 -20.78 -22.93 8.66
N SER A 71 -19.46 -22.90 8.88
CA SER A 71 -18.69 -21.68 9.10
C SER A 71 -17.23 -21.85 8.75
N PHE A 72 -16.53 -20.71 8.64
CA PHE A 72 -15.06 -20.65 8.63
C PHE A 72 -14.60 -19.92 9.90
N THR A 73 -13.56 -20.44 10.53
CA THR A 73 -12.86 -19.73 11.61
C THR A 73 -11.49 -19.30 11.08
N LEU A 74 -11.31 -18.00 10.96
CA LEU A 74 -10.06 -17.37 10.55
C LEU A 74 -9.38 -16.77 11.79
N SER A 75 -8.16 -17.19 12.08
CA SER A 75 -7.32 -16.60 13.13
C SER A 75 -6.19 -15.82 12.47
N VAL A 76 -6.15 -14.51 12.73
CA VAL A 76 -5.09 -13.61 12.29
C VAL A 76 -4.29 -13.23 13.52
N ALA A 77 -3.05 -13.71 13.58
CA ALA A 77 -2.13 -13.49 14.70
C ALA A 77 -1.12 -12.41 14.27
N ILE A 78 -1.06 -11.31 15.03
CA ILE A 78 -0.17 -10.19 14.76
C ILE A 78 0.86 -10.08 15.87
N ALA A 79 2.11 -9.83 15.51
CA ALA A 79 3.22 -9.62 16.42
C ALA A 79 2.87 -8.59 17.52
N ASP A 80 3.04 -8.95 18.79
CA ASP A 80 2.70 -8.06 19.91
C ASP A 80 3.83 -7.05 20.18
N VAL A 81 4.00 -6.11 19.28
CA VAL A 81 4.97 -5.00 19.39
C VAL A 81 4.69 -4.14 20.61
N ALA A 82 3.42 -3.94 20.97
CA ALA A 82 3.00 -3.16 22.13
C ALA A 82 3.46 -3.76 23.49
N GLU A 83 3.91 -5.01 23.50
CA GLU A 83 4.55 -5.59 24.68
C GLU A 83 5.95 -5.03 24.92
N LEU A 84 6.71 -4.81 23.86
CA LEU A 84 8.11 -4.38 23.92
C LEU A 84 8.25 -2.87 23.85
N VAL A 85 7.48 -2.22 22.98
CA VAL A 85 7.51 -0.77 22.78
C VAL A 85 6.43 -0.13 23.65
N LYS A 86 6.83 0.30 24.86
CA LYS A 86 5.89 0.89 25.84
C LYS A 86 5.73 2.39 25.61
N PRO A 87 4.54 2.96 25.84
CA PRO A 87 4.32 4.40 25.74
C PRO A 87 5.35 5.22 26.55
N GLY A 88 5.92 6.25 25.94
CA GLY A 88 6.86 7.18 26.55
C GLY A 88 8.29 6.68 26.74
N THR A 89 8.64 5.49 26.27
CA THR A 89 10.03 5.00 26.25
C THR A 89 10.84 5.64 25.11
N ALA A 90 12.16 5.47 25.11
CA ALA A 90 13.00 5.98 24.03
C ALA A 90 12.63 5.34 22.67
N LEU A 91 12.35 4.03 22.67
CA LEU A 91 11.88 3.31 21.49
C LEU A 91 10.53 3.81 20.97
N ASP A 92 9.61 4.15 21.89
CA ASP A 92 8.31 4.68 21.51
C ASP A 92 8.42 6.07 20.88
N ASN A 93 9.17 6.96 21.51
CA ASN A 93 9.39 8.32 21.00
C ASN A 93 10.02 8.29 19.59
N GLU A 94 10.99 7.42 19.36
CA GLU A 94 11.59 7.25 18.04
C GLU A 94 10.61 6.64 17.03
N ALA A 95 9.78 5.69 17.47
CA ALA A 95 8.74 5.10 16.61
C ALA A 95 7.68 6.13 16.20
N ILE A 96 7.33 7.07 17.08
CA ILE A 96 6.46 8.23 16.77
C ILE A 96 7.13 9.13 15.73
N GLU A 97 8.39 9.52 15.96
CA GLU A 97 9.13 10.40 15.04
C GLU A 97 9.27 9.81 13.64
N ARG A 98 9.44 8.50 13.53
CA ARG A 98 9.52 7.79 12.23
C ARG A 98 8.13 7.53 11.61
N GLY A 99 7.13 7.26 12.42
CA GLY A 99 5.75 6.97 12.05
C GLY A 99 5.55 5.68 11.25
N THR A 100 6.44 5.40 10.30
CA THR A 100 6.39 4.22 9.43
C THR A 100 7.77 3.84 8.92
N SER A 101 7.96 2.55 8.58
CA SER A 101 9.14 2.10 7.84
C SER A 101 9.11 2.62 6.41
N ILE A 102 10.27 2.98 5.86
CA ILE A 102 10.42 3.47 4.49
C ILE A 102 11.17 2.42 3.66
N TYR A 103 10.54 1.99 2.57
CA TYR A 103 11.06 0.94 1.70
C TYR A 103 11.65 1.57 0.44
N PHE A 104 12.96 1.52 0.30
CA PHE A 104 13.70 1.88 -0.91
C PHE A 104 14.07 0.61 -1.70
N PRO A 105 14.41 0.73 -2.98
CA PRO A 105 14.99 -0.40 -3.70
C PRO A 105 16.20 -0.99 -2.94
N SER A 106 16.12 -2.25 -2.56
CA SER A 106 17.17 -3.01 -1.83
C SER A 106 17.57 -2.48 -0.44
N LYS A 107 16.87 -1.48 0.13
CA LYS A 107 17.17 -0.94 1.46
C LYS A 107 15.89 -0.51 2.17
N VAL A 108 15.84 -0.75 3.48
CA VAL A 108 14.73 -0.32 4.35
C VAL A 108 15.28 0.60 5.42
N ILE A 109 14.56 1.70 5.69
CA ILE A 109 14.72 2.47 6.94
C ILE A 109 13.59 2.04 7.85
N PRO A 110 13.86 1.20 8.86
CA PRO A 110 12.81 0.64 9.68
C PRO A 110 12.29 1.64 10.72
N MET A 111 10.99 1.54 11.06
CA MET A 111 10.39 2.28 12.17
C MET A 111 10.96 1.84 13.52
N LEU A 112 11.26 0.57 13.67
CA LEU A 112 11.82 -0.02 14.90
C LEU A 112 13.18 -0.66 14.60
N PRO A 113 14.12 -0.66 15.56
CA PRO A 113 15.44 -1.30 15.39
C PRO A 113 15.31 -2.77 14.97
N GLU A 114 16.25 -3.25 14.14
CA GLU A 114 16.22 -4.61 13.57
C GLU A 114 16.18 -5.71 14.64
N LYS A 115 16.73 -5.48 15.84
CA LYS A 115 16.61 -6.40 16.97
C LYS A 115 15.16 -6.66 17.35
N ILE A 116 14.27 -5.65 17.18
CA ILE A 116 12.84 -5.76 17.42
C ILE A 116 12.13 -6.23 16.16
N SER A 117 12.29 -5.49 15.06
CA SER A 117 11.52 -5.70 13.83
C SER A 117 11.80 -7.04 13.16
N ASN A 118 13.08 -7.45 13.07
CA ASN A 118 13.48 -8.65 12.35
C ASN A 118 13.69 -9.88 13.26
N ASN A 119 13.69 -9.67 14.59
CA ASN A 119 13.97 -10.75 15.55
C ASN A 119 12.86 -10.91 16.59
N LEU A 120 12.85 -10.05 17.65
CA LEU A 120 11.99 -10.26 18.82
C LEU A 120 10.49 -10.27 18.49
N CYS A 121 10.05 -9.39 17.58
CA CYS A 121 8.65 -9.31 17.16
C CYS A 121 8.36 -10.19 15.94
N SER A 122 9.31 -10.33 15.01
CA SER A 122 9.09 -11.10 13.77
C SER A 122 8.64 -12.52 14.03
N LEU A 123 7.55 -12.96 13.39
CA LEU A 123 6.96 -14.28 13.54
C LEU A 123 7.74 -15.35 12.75
N VAL A 124 9.05 -15.40 13.00
CA VAL A 124 9.96 -16.34 12.32
C VAL A 124 9.56 -17.80 12.60
N PRO A 125 9.82 -18.71 11.64
CA PRO A 125 9.48 -20.14 11.80
C PRO A 125 10.12 -20.77 13.04
N ASP A 126 9.39 -21.70 13.63
CA ASP A 126 9.80 -22.54 14.75
C ASP A 126 10.11 -21.82 16.07
N GLU A 127 9.98 -20.51 16.12
CA GLU A 127 10.15 -19.70 17.32
C GLU A 127 8.81 -19.36 17.97
N ILE A 128 8.78 -19.38 19.30
CA ILE A 128 7.60 -18.96 20.07
C ILE A 128 7.59 -17.42 20.12
N ARG A 129 6.48 -16.84 19.72
CA ARG A 129 6.26 -15.38 19.72
C ARG A 129 4.97 -15.01 20.44
N ASN A 130 5.00 -13.87 21.11
CA ASN A 130 3.82 -13.26 21.69
C ASN A 130 3.06 -12.52 20.60
N VAL A 131 1.75 -12.71 20.55
CA VAL A 131 0.87 -12.16 19.53
C VAL A 131 -0.42 -11.63 20.11
N LEU A 132 -1.03 -10.68 19.41
CA LEU A 132 -2.42 -10.30 19.56
C LEU A 132 -3.20 -10.94 18.42
N ILE A 133 -4.16 -11.81 18.74
CA ILE A 133 -4.94 -12.55 17.74
C ILE A 133 -6.32 -11.92 17.57
N CYS A 134 -6.73 -11.75 16.34
CA CYS A 134 -8.13 -11.58 15.95
C CYS A 134 -8.66 -12.93 15.44
N GLU A 135 -9.55 -13.56 16.20
CA GLU A 135 -10.26 -14.77 15.80
C GLU A 135 -11.63 -14.39 15.24
N ILE A 136 -11.91 -14.76 13.99
CA ILE A 136 -13.08 -14.30 13.23
C ILE A 136 -13.86 -15.51 12.74
N VAL A 137 -15.16 -15.50 12.97
CA VAL A 137 -16.07 -16.55 12.48
C VAL A 137 -16.93 -15.99 11.36
N PHE A 138 -16.83 -16.61 10.19
CA PHE A 138 -17.67 -16.32 9.03
C PHE A 138 -18.65 -17.44 8.76
N SER A 139 -19.87 -17.10 8.30
CA SER A 139 -20.78 -18.08 7.72
C SER A 139 -20.22 -18.65 6.41
N ASN A 140 -20.80 -19.74 5.90
CA ASN A 140 -20.45 -20.26 4.57
C ASN A 140 -20.75 -19.28 3.42
N SER A 141 -21.54 -18.22 3.67
CA SER A 141 -21.80 -17.12 2.72
C SER A 141 -20.82 -15.95 2.88
N GLY A 142 -19.88 -16.00 3.85
CA GLY A 142 -18.91 -14.95 4.10
C GLY A 142 -19.43 -13.79 4.96
N ASP A 143 -20.56 -13.97 5.66
CA ASP A 143 -21.05 -12.97 6.59
C ASP A 143 -20.33 -13.11 7.93
N LEU A 144 -19.87 -11.99 8.49
CA LEU A 144 -19.24 -11.94 9.80
C LEU A 144 -20.27 -12.32 10.88
N GLN A 145 -20.04 -13.42 11.59
CA GLN A 145 -20.90 -13.90 12.67
C GLN A 145 -20.43 -13.41 14.04
N SER A 146 -19.15 -13.54 14.30
CA SER A 146 -18.54 -13.10 15.55
C SER A 146 -17.03 -12.89 15.37
N TYR A 147 -16.44 -12.14 16.28
CA TYR A 147 -14.99 -12.01 16.40
C TYR A 147 -14.58 -11.79 17.84
N ASN A 148 -13.33 -12.14 18.15
CA ASN A 148 -12.74 -11.97 19.46
C ASN A 148 -11.27 -11.60 19.35
N PHE A 149 -10.79 -10.76 20.28
CA PHE A 149 -9.37 -10.46 20.43
C PHE A 149 -8.82 -11.16 21.65
N LEU A 150 -7.61 -11.70 21.57
CA LEU A 150 -6.94 -12.33 22.68
C LEU A 150 -5.41 -12.26 22.55
N GLU A 151 -4.75 -12.18 23.70
CA GLU A 151 -3.30 -12.28 23.79
C GLU A 151 -2.91 -13.75 23.85
N ALA A 152 -1.99 -14.16 22.97
CA ALA A 152 -1.57 -15.56 22.87
C ALA A 152 -0.07 -15.71 22.63
N ARG A 153 0.39 -16.94 22.71
CA ARG A 153 1.69 -17.40 22.20
C ARG A 153 1.44 -18.36 21.06
N ILE A 154 2.12 -18.11 19.95
CA ILE A 154 2.10 -19.01 18.80
C ILE A 154 3.52 -19.45 18.44
N LYS A 155 3.58 -20.44 17.58
CA LYS A 155 4.78 -20.82 16.81
C LYS A 155 4.37 -20.83 15.34
N SER A 156 5.10 -20.10 14.48
CA SER A 156 4.92 -20.24 13.05
C SER A 156 5.44 -21.59 12.60
N HIS A 157 4.56 -22.45 12.11
CA HIS A 157 4.92 -23.81 11.69
C HIS A 157 5.59 -23.85 10.33
N LYS A 158 5.40 -22.82 9.52
CA LYS A 158 6.05 -22.68 8.23
C LYS A 158 6.01 -21.23 7.75
N ARG A 159 7.16 -20.75 7.24
CA ARG A 159 7.22 -19.58 6.39
C ARG A 159 6.97 -20.01 4.95
N MET A 160 6.07 -19.35 4.24
CA MET A 160 5.83 -19.53 2.82
C MET A 160 5.96 -18.18 2.10
N THR A 161 6.37 -18.23 0.85
CA THR A 161 6.32 -17.06 -0.03
C THR A 161 5.01 -17.05 -0.81
N TYR A 162 4.57 -15.86 -1.25
CA TYR A 162 3.41 -15.73 -2.14
C TYR A 162 3.52 -16.63 -3.38
N ILE A 163 4.73 -16.77 -3.94
CA ILE A 163 4.98 -17.62 -5.11
C ILE A 163 4.80 -19.11 -4.76
N GLU A 164 5.26 -19.56 -3.60
CA GLU A 164 5.10 -20.96 -3.17
C GLU A 164 3.63 -21.31 -2.95
N VAL A 165 2.85 -20.43 -2.30
CA VAL A 165 1.42 -20.64 -2.10
C VAL A 165 0.68 -20.68 -3.45
N ASP A 166 0.96 -19.77 -4.37
CA ASP A 166 0.35 -19.74 -5.69
C ASP A 166 0.69 -21.01 -6.51
N LYS A 167 1.93 -21.49 -6.44
CA LYS A 167 2.34 -22.78 -7.04
C LYS A 167 1.63 -23.96 -6.40
N TYR A 168 1.52 -23.98 -5.04
CA TYR A 168 0.80 -25.04 -4.34
C TYR A 168 -0.66 -25.12 -4.79
N LEU A 169 -1.35 -23.98 -4.86
CA LEU A 169 -2.76 -23.92 -5.27
C LEU A 169 -2.98 -24.40 -6.70
N LYS A 170 -2.01 -24.20 -7.61
CA LYS A 170 -2.10 -24.62 -9.01
C LYS A 170 -1.71 -26.08 -9.22
N ASN A 171 -0.70 -26.58 -8.51
CA ASN A 171 -0.03 -27.85 -8.84
C ASN A 171 -0.18 -28.94 -7.76
N ASN A 172 -0.92 -28.69 -6.67
CA ASN A 172 -1.09 -29.62 -5.54
C ASN A 172 0.23 -30.21 -5.02
N SER A 173 1.29 -29.39 -4.87
CA SER A 173 2.54 -29.81 -4.26
C SER A 173 2.31 -30.24 -2.81
N THR A 174 3.12 -31.17 -2.30
CA THR A 174 2.94 -31.75 -0.95
C THR A 174 3.36 -30.77 0.16
N LEU A 175 2.47 -30.53 1.11
CA LEU A 175 2.72 -29.80 2.35
C LEU A 175 2.41 -30.70 3.55
N LEU A 176 2.78 -30.25 4.78
CA LEU A 176 2.26 -30.87 5.99
C LEU A 176 0.73 -30.76 6.00
N ARG A 177 0.02 -31.86 6.25
CA ARG A 177 -1.45 -31.92 6.15
C ARG A 177 -2.17 -30.80 6.92
N SER A 178 -1.72 -30.47 8.12
CA SER A 178 -2.32 -29.40 8.92
C SER A 178 -2.18 -28.01 8.31
N VAL A 179 -1.04 -27.73 7.65
CA VAL A 179 -0.80 -26.47 6.91
C VAL A 179 -1.62 -26.48 5.63
N GLU A 180 -1.72 -27.61 4.96
CA GLU A 180 -2.51 -27.80 3.74
C GLU A 180 -3.99 -27.51 3.98
N ASP A 181 -4.57 -28.09 5.03
CA ASP A 181 -5.98 -27.89 5.39
C ASP A 181 -6.28 -26.40 5.66
N SER A 182 -5.36 -25.69 6.33
CA SER A 182 -5.47 -24.27 6.59
C SER A 182 -5.42 -23.43 5.31
N ILE A 183 -4.47 -23.71 4.40
CA ILE A 183 -4.36 -22.98 3.12
C ILE A 183 -5.59 -23.23 2.25
N ARG A 184 -6.10 -24.47 2.16
CA ARG A 184 -7.30 -24.80 1.39
C ARG A 184 -8.53 -24.08 1.95
N SER A 185 -8.69 -24.05 3.28
CA SER A 185 -9.79 -23.35 3.95
C SER A 185 -9.71 -21.84 3.72
N LEU A 186 -8.50 -21.27 3.81
CA LEU A 186 -8.28 -19.83 3.54
C LEU A 186 -8.54 -19.50 2.06
N ASN A 187 -8.12 -20.35 1.13
CA ASN A 187 -8.40 -20.19 -0.30
C ASN A 187 -9.92 -20.14 -0.58
N GLU A 188 -10.69 -21.08 -0.02
CA GLU A 188 -12.14 -21.09 -0.18
C GLU A 188 -12.79 -19.83 0.42
N LEU A 189 -12.40 -19.46 1.64
CA LEU A 189 -12.88 -18.25 2.30
C LEU A 189 -12.54 -17.01 1.48
N THR A 190 -11.34 -16.92 0.93
CA THR A 190 -10.91 -15.78 0.10
C THR A 190 -11.82 -15.58 -1.11
N HIS A 191 -12.17 -16.65 -1.83
CA HIS A 191 -13.10 -16.55 -2.96
C HIS A 191 -14.47 -15.98 -2.54
N ILE A 192 -14.95 -16.38 -1.35
CA ILE A 192 -16.21 -15.87 -0.80
C ILE A 192 -16.08 -14.39 -0.44
N LEU A 193 -14.99 -13.99 0.23
CA LEU A 193 -14.75 -12.60 0.63
C LEU A 193 -14.57 -11.67 -0.58
N LEU A 194 -13.85 -12.12 -1.61
CA LEU A 194 -13.72 -11.37 -2.87
C LEU A 194 -15.08 -11.15 -3.56
N LYS A 195 -15.96 -12.16 -3.54
CA LYS A 195 -17.34 -11.99 -4.03
C LYS A 195 -18.10 -10.95 -3.21
N LYS A 196 -17.98 -10.96 -1.87
CA LYS A 196 -18.56 -9.93 -0.99
C LYS A 196 -17.98 -8.54 -1.28
N ARG A 197 -16.66 -8.44 -1.52
CA ARG A 197 -16.00 -7.20 -1.93
C ARG A 197 -16.58 -6.64 -3.22
N SER A 198 -16.79 -7.49 -4.22
CA SER A 198 -17.43 -7.10 -5.47
C SER A 198 -18.89 -6.68 -5.26
N GLN A 199 -19.67 -7.40 -4.41
CA GLN A 199 -21.06 -7.05 -4.10
C GLN A 199 -21.21 -5.69 -3.41
N ARG A 200 -20.24 -5.29 -2.53
CA ARG A 200 -20.23 -3.95 -1.92
C ARG A 200 -19.63 -2.89 -2.83
N GLN A 201 -19.26 -3.24 -4.06
CA GLN A 201 -18.73 -2.32 -5.08
C GLN A 201 -17.44 -1.59 -4.65
N ALA A 202 -16.60 -2.21 -3.83
CA ALA A 202 -15.30 -1.65 -3.49
C ALA A 202 -14.50 -1.33 -4.75
N LEU A 203 -13.79 -0.20 -4.75
CA LEU A 203 -13.00 0.22 -5.91
C LEU A 203 -11.84 -0.75 -6.14
N GLU A 204 -11.70 -1.23 -7.38
CA GLU A 204 -10.58 -2.04 -7.83
C GLU A 204 -9.67 -1.16 -8.70
N ILE A 205 -8.70 -0.55 -8.07
CA ILE A 205 -7.70 0.28 -8.75
C ILE A 205 -6.36 -0.44 -8.65
N GLU A 206 -5.81 -0.84 -9.78
CA GLU A 206 -4.50 -1.48 -9.87
C GLU A 206 -3.42 -0.42 -10.10
N GLY A 207 -2.97 0.21 -9.01
CA GLY A 207 -1.74 1.01 -9.05
C GLY A 207 -0.54 0.07 -9.09
N GLN A 208 0.27 0.14 -10.16
CA GLN A 208 1.49 -0.65 -10.26
C GLN A 208 2.68 0.30 -10.24
N GLU A 209 3.44 0.28 -9.14
CA GLU A 209 4.73 0.94 -9.09
C GLU A 209 5.80 0.02 -9.70
N PRO A 210 6.74 0.57 -10.49
CA PRO A 210 7.79 -0.24 -11.07
C PRO A 210 8.73 -0.80 -10.00
N LEU A 211 9.08 -2.08 -10.14
CA LEU A 211 10.12 -2.73 -9.34
C LEU A 211 11.46 -2.61 -10.05
N LEU A 212 12.45 -2.14 -9.33
CA LEU A 212 13.82 -2.01 -9.81
C LEU A 212 14.64 -3.21 -9.33
N ARG A 213 15.21 -3.97 -10.26
CA ARG A 213 16.26 -4.93 -9.93
C ARG A 213 17.58 -4.20 -9.88
N ILE A 214 18.18 -4.17 -8.70
CA ILE A 214 19.47 -3.50 -8.46
C ILE A 214 20.57 -4.56 -8.46
N ASN A 215 21.66 -4.30 -9.18
CA ASN A 215 22.83 -5.17 -9.19
C ASN A 215 23.79 -4.87 -8.03
N ASN A 216 24.86 -5.67 -7.92
CA ASN A 216 25.85 -5.53 -6.84
C ASN A 216 26.63 -4.20 -6.87
N GLU A 217 26.59 -3.48 -8.00
CA GLU A 217 27.22 -2.16 -8.14
C GLU A 217 26.25 -1.02 -7.71
N GLY A 218 25.02 -1.35 -7.28
CA GLY A 218 23.99 -0.38 -6.93
C GLY A 218 23.34 0.31 -8.12
N LYS A 219 23.42 -0.28 -9.32
CA LYS A 219 22.79 0.22 -10.55
C LYS A 219 21.55 -0.58 -10.88
N VAL A 220 20.62 0.05 -11.60
CA VAL A 220 19.42 -0.64 -12.11
C VAL A 220 19.81 -1.57 -13.25
N ASP A 221 19.44 -2.82 -13.12
CA ASP A 221 19.62 -3.88 -14.12
C ASP A 221 18.38 -4.02 -14.99
N GLU A 222 17.21 -3.97 -14.36
CA GLU A 222 15.93 -4.20 -15.02
C GLU A 222 14.81 -3.43 -14.29
N ILE A 223 13.84 -2.96 -15.07
CA ILE A 223 12.62 -2.33 -14.58
C ILE A 223 11.45 -3.24 -14.95
N THR A 224 10.70 -3.69 -13.96
CA THR A 224 9.56 -4.60 -14.15
C THR A 224 8.33 -4.10 -13.41
N LEU A 225 7.15 -4.66 -13.73
CA LEU A 225 5.96 -4.46 -12.91
C LEU A 225 5.75 -5.66 -11.99
N PRO A 226 5.34 -5.43 -10.74
CA PRO A 226 5.02 -6.50 -9.82
C PRO A 226 3.82 -7.31 -10.35
N LYS A 227 3.93 -8.63 -10.30
CA LYS A 227 2.83 -9.51 -10.65
C LYS A 227 1.98 -9.78 -9.41
N ARG A 228 0.74 -9.31 -9.40
CA ARG A 228 -0.21 -9.63 -8.34
C ARG A 228 -0.64 -11.10 -8.48
N LEU A 229 -0.32 -11.92 -7.49
CA LEU A 229 -0.72 -13.32 -7.40
C LEU A 229 -2.02 -13.45 -6.58
N PHE A 230 -2.72 -14.58 -6.72
CA PHE A 230 -3.90 -14.85 -5.91
C PHE A 230 -3.56 -14.97 -4.42
N SER A 231 -2.39 -15.50 -4.08
CA SER A 231 -1.88 -15.57 -2.71
C SER A 231 -1.75 -14.19 -2.03
N HIS A 232 -1.47 -13.11 -2.77
CA HIS A 232 -1.53 -11.74 -2.21
C HIS A 232 -2.96 -11.37 -1.81
N GLN A 233 -3.97 -11.72 -2.65
CA GLN A 233 -5.37 -11.47 -2.32
C GLN A 233 -5.84 -12.26 -1.10
N MET A 234 -5.31 -13.48 -0.90
CA MET A 234 -5.63 -14.29 0.28
C MET A 234 -5.24 -13.58 1.58
N ILE A 235 -4.02 -13.07 1.64
CA ILE A 235 -3.54 -12.34 2.82
C ILE A 235 -4.22 -10.98 2.93
N GLU A 236 -4.40 -10.24 1.82
CA GLU A 236 -5.13 -8.98 1.80
C GLU A 236 -6.54 -9.12 2.41
N GLU A 237 -7.33 -10.10 1.98
CA GLU A 237 -8.69 -10.29 2.51
C GLU A 237 -8.68 -10.72 3.99
N ALA A 238 -7.71 -11.54 4.42
CA ALA A 238 -7.55 -11.89 5.82
C ALA A 238 -7.21 -10.66 6.69
N MET A 239 -6.28 -9.83 6.23
CA MET A 239 -5.89 -8.59 6.91
C MET A 239 -7.03 -7.56 6.92
N LEU A 240 -7.74 -7.39 5.80
CA LEU A 240 -8.93 -6.53 5.73
C LEU A 240 -9.99 -6.94 6.77
N ALA A 241 -10.24 -8.25 6.90
CA ALA A 241 -11.20 -8.77 7.89
C ALA A 241 -10.78 -8.43 9.32
N ALA A 242 -9.52 -8.64 9.68
CA ALA A 242 -8.98 -8.32 11.01
C ALA A 242 -9.02 -6.82 11.29
N ASN A 243 -8.67 -5.99 10.31
CA ASN A 243 -8.69 -4.54 10.40
C ASN A 243 -10.12 -3.99 10.64
N VAL A 244 -11.13 -4.56 9.97
CA VAL A 244 -12.56 -4.21 10.21
C VAL A 244 -12.98 -4.61 11.62
N CYS A 245 -12.59 -5.80 12.08
CA CYS A 245 -12.88 -6.26 13.44
C CYS A 245 -12.22 -5.34 14.49
N ALA A 246 -10.98 -4.91 14.27
CA ALA A 246 -10.27 -3.99 15.17
C ALA A 246 -10.99 -2.64 15.27
N ALA A 247 -11.40 -2.06 14.14
CA ALA A 247 -12.16 -0.82 14.10
C ALA A 247 -13.48 -0.92 14.88
N ASN A 248 -14.23 -2.00 14.64
CA ASN A 248 -15.50 -2.24 15.34
C ASN A 248 -15.32 -2.53 16.83
N PHE A 249 -14.23 -3.22 17.21
CA PHE A 249 -13.93 -3.51 18.61
C PHE A 249 -13.63 -2.23 19.39
N MET A 250 -12.77 -1.37 18.87
CA MET A 250 -12.48 -0.06 19.48
C MET A 250 -13.75 0.80 19.58
N ASN A 251 -14.52 0.91 18.50
CA ASN A 251 -15.75 1.70 18.50
C ASN A 251 -16.78 1.20 19.51
N LYS A 252 -16.90 -0.11 19.69
CA LYS A 252 -17.83 -0.70 20.67
C LYS A 252 -17.49 -0.26 22.10
N HIS A 253 -16.21 -0.16 22.44
CA HIS A 253 -15.75 0.10 23.81
C HIS A 253 -15.50 1.58 24.10
N TYR A 254 -14.84 2.32 23.19
CA TYR A 254 -14.47 3.71 23.38
C TYR A 254 -15.37 4.71 22.67
N LYS A 255 -16.21 4.26 21.70
CA LYS A 255 -16.97 5.12 20.78
C LYS A 255 -16.09 5.94 19.83
N PHE A 256 -14.83 5.58 19.69
CA PHE A 256 -13.87 6.04 18.71
C PHE A 256 -12.77 5.00 18.52
N GLY A 257 -11.84 5.23 17.60
CA GLY A 257 -10.67 4.39 17.35
C GLY A 257 -9.65 5.13 16.50
N VAL A 258 -8.54 4.50 16.19
CA VAL A 258 -7.58 4.96 15.18
C VAL A 258 -8.06 4.42 13.83
N TYR A 259 -8.86 5.22 13.13
CA TYR A 259 -9.44 4.80 11.85
C TYR A 259 -8.53 5.19 10.68
N ARG A 260 -8.54 4.36 9.65
CA ARG A 260 -8.05 4.72 8.32
C ARG A 260 -9.26 5.17 7.52
N ILE A 261 -9.44 6.47 7.41
CA ILE A 261 -10.57 7.08 6.72
C ILE A 261 -10.23 7.35 5.25
N HIS A 262 -11.25 7.30 4.40
CA HIS A 262 -11.18 7.73 3.02
C HIS A 262 -12.50 8.40 2.67
N GLU A 263 -12.48 9.71 2.63
CA GLU A 263 -13.67 10.49 2.34
C GLU A 263 -14.14 10.35 0.88
N GLU A 264 -15.39 10.69 0.63
CA GLU A 264 -15.93 10.78 -0.72
C GLU A 264 -15.21 11.87 -1.55
N PRO A 265 -15.11 11.68 -2.88
CA PRO A 265 -14.57 12.70 -3.77
C PRO A 265 -15.40 13.99 -3.74
N GLU A 266 -14.76 15.11 -3.97
CA GLU A 266 -15.42 16.41 -4.12
C GLU A 266 -16.31 16.44 -5.38
N GLU A 267 -17.47 17.07 -5.30
CA GLU A 267 -18.44 17.16 -6.40
C GLU A 267 -17.83 17.73 -7.68
N LEU A 268 -17.03 18.79 -7.57
CA LEU A 268 -16.32 19.40 -8.71
C LEU A 268 -15.36 18.42 -9.42
N LYS A 269 -14.70 17.55 -8.64
CA LYS A 269 -13.82 16.54 -9.23
C LYS A 269 -14.59 15.41 -9.92
N LEU A 270 -15.76 15.05 -9.38
CA LEU A 270 -16.67 14.09 -10.02
C LEU A 270 -17.25 14.63 -11.32
N GLU A 271 -17.64 15.89 -11.37
CA GLU A 271 -18.09 16.53 -12.61
C GLU A 271 -16.97 16.57 -13.65
N SER A 272 -15.76 16.94 -13.26
CA SER A 272 -14.58 16.94 -14.13
C SER A 272 -14.29 15.53 -14.68
N LEU A 273 -14.38 14.50 -13.83
CA LEU A 273 -14.24 13.10 -14.21
C LEU A 273 -15.30 12.69 -15.23
N LYS A 274 -16.56 13.01 -14.98
CA LYS A 274 -17.69 12.74 -15.86
C LYS A 274 -17.48 13.40 -17.25
N ASN A 275 -17.15 14.68 -17.28
CA ASN A 275 -16.90 15.42 -18.50
C ASN A 275 -15.75 14.80 -19.29
N PHE A 276 -14.66 14.45 -18.63
CA PHE A 276 -13.53 13.79 -19.27
C PHE A 276 -13.90 12.46 -19.93
N PHE A 277 -14.65 11.61 -19.24
CA PHE A 277 -15.07 10.32 -19.79
C PHE A 277 -16.12 10.46 -20.90
N SER A 278 -17.00 11.47 -20.83
CA SER A 278 -18.00 11.78 -21.88
C SER A 278 -17.34 12.14 -23.20
N ILE A 279 -16.26 12.96 -23.17
CA ILE A 279 -15.45 13.30 -24.35
C ILE A 279 -14.81 12.06 -24.98
N LYS A 280 -14.56 11.00 -24.20
CA LYS A 280 -14.02 9.72 -24.68
C LYS A 280 -15.09 8.76 -25.21
N GLY A 281 -16.35 9.18 -25.26
CA GLY A 281 -17.47 8.39 -25.77
C GLY A 281 -18.17 7.54 -24.69
N PHE A 282 -17.90 7.80 -23.41
CA PHE A 282 -18.65 7.23 -22.32
C PHE A 282 -20.03 7.89 -22.23
N SER A 283 -21.09 7.12 -22.38
CA SER A 283 -22.45 7.60 -22.17
C SER A 283 -22.92 7.23 -20.76
N ASP A 284 -23.31 8.23 -20.03
CA ASP A 284 -23.68 8.15 -18.64
C ASP A 284 -25.13 7.62 -18.47
N SER A 285 -25.27 6.48 -17.79
CA SER A 285 -26.56 6.01 -17.23
C SER A 285 -26.71 6.39 -15.75
N TYR A 286 -25.92 7.31 -15.28
CA TYR A 286 -25.63 7.63 -13.90
C TYR A 286 -26.76 8.34 -13.16
N LYS A 287 -27.18 7.77 -12.04
CA LYS A 287 -28.12 8.35 -11.08
C LYS A 287 -27.40 8.76 -9.79
N LYS A 288 -26.66 9.88 -9.81
CA LYS A 288 -26.16 10.62 -8.62
C LYS A 288 -25.35 9.92 -7.52
N ILE A 289 -24.87 8.67 -7.67
CA ILE A 289 -24.03 8.01 -6.65
C ILE A 289 -22.56 8.06 -7.12
N PRO A 290 -21.64 8.74 -6.39
CA PRO A 290 -20.24 8.88 -6.79
C PRO A 290 -19.56 7.56 -7.10
N LEU A 291 -19.85 6.54 -6.31
CA LEU A 291 -19.29 5.19 -6.45
C LEU A 291 -19.67 4.54 -7.79
N ASP A 292 -20.95 4.63 -8.19
CA ASP A 292 -21.42 4.04 -9.45
C ASP A 292 -20.73 4.69 -10.65
N LEU A 293 -20.57 6.01 -10.64
CA LEU A 293 -19.85 6.73 -11.68
C LEU A 293 -18.40 6.23 -11.79
N ILE A 294 -17.69 6.17 -10.67
CA ILE A 294 -16.29 5.74 -10.64
C ILE A 294 -16.13 4.29 -11.11
N ASN A 295 -17.00 3.38 -10.65
CA ASN A 295 -16.97 1.98 -11.08
C ASN A 295 -17.29 1.81 -12.56
N GLN A 296 -18.23 2.59 -13.10
CA GLN A 296 -18.53 2.62 -14.54
C GLN A 296 -17.34 3.16 -15.34
N CYS A 297 -16.68 4.23 -14.86
CA CYS A 297 -15.47 4.77 -15.48
C CYS A 297 -14.33 3.73 -15.48
N LEU A 298 -14.11 3.02 -14.38
CA LEU A 298 -13.11 1.95 -14.28
C LEU A 298 -13.43 0.78 -15.21
N SER A 299 -14.69 0.37 -15.31
CA SER A 299 -15.13 -0.69 -16.22
C SER A 299 -14.93 -0.28 -17.68
N TYR A 300 -15.31 0.94 -18.06
CA TYR A 300 -15.07 1.49 -19.38
C TYR A 300 -13.57 1.55 -19.73
N ALA A 301 -12.74 1.94 -18.76
CA ALA A 301 -11.29 1.95 -18.93
C ALA A 301 -10.72 0.56 -19.25
N ARG A 302 -11.22 -0.47 -18.56
CA ARG A 302 -10.84 -1.88 -18.79
C ARG A 302 -11.24 -2.35 -20.19
N GLU A 303 -12.46 -2.08 -20.63
CA GLU A 303 -12.96 -2.46 -21.95
C GLU A 303 -12.17 -1.83 -23.09
N LYS A 304 -11.80 -0.58 -22.95
CA LYS A 304 -11.05 0.17 -23.98
C LYS A 304 -9.55 -0.09 -23.99
N LYS A 305 -9.01 -0.95 -23.10
CA LYS A 305 -7.58 -1.23 -22.93
C LYS A 305 -6.73 0.05 -22.66
N LEU A 306 -7.36 1.10 -22.15
CA LEU A 306 -6.74 2.36 -21.74
C LEU A 306 -6.58 2.43 -20.22
N ASN A 307 -6.54 1.28 -19.56
CA ASN A 307 -6.65 1.08 -18.12
C ASN A 307 -5.76 2.05 -17.33
N LYS A 308 -4.48 2.10 -17.67
CA LYS A 308 -3.49 2.83 -16.86
C LYS A 308 -3.76 4.33 -16.79
N VAL A 309 -3.98 4.96 -17.94
CA VAL A 309 -4.21 6.42 -18.00
C VAL A 309 -5.55 6.79 -17.37
N LEU A 310 -6.60 6.03 -17.70
CA LEU A 310 -7.94 6.30 -17.20
C LEU A 310 -8.05 6.03 -15.70
N GLN A 311 -7.36 5.02 -15.19
CA GLN A 311 -7.24 4.78 -13.75
C GLN A 311 -6.51 5.92 -13.03
N THR A 312 -5.46 6.49 -13.64
CA THR A 312 -4.77 7.65 -13.10
C THR A 312 -5.70 8.84 -12.94
N VAL A 313 -6.56 9.10 -13.95
CA VAL A 313 -7.55 10.19 -13.89
C VAL A 313 -8.58 9.94 -12.78
N VAL A 314 -9.03 8.70 -12.63
CA VAL A 314 -9.91 8.31 -11.52
C VAL A 314 -9.22 8.55 -10.17
N LEU A 315 -7.98 8.06 -10.01
CA LEU A 315 -7.19 8.24 -8.77
C LEU A 315 -7.03 9.72 -8.40
N GLN A 316 -6.78 10.59 -9.38
CA GLN A 316 -6.65 12.04 -9.17
C GLN A 316 -7.96 12.70 -8.74
N SER A 317 -9.10 12.07 -9.00
CA SER A 317 -10.41 12.57 -8.55
C SER A 317 -10.74 12.18 -7.11
N LEU A 318 -10.08 11.15 -6.57
CA LEU A 318 -10.29 10.68 -5.21
C LEU A 318 -9.55 11.55 -4.19
N LYS A 319 -10.07 11.61 -2.97
CA LYS A 319 -9.32 12.09 -1.82
C LYS A 319 -8.26 11.07 -1.41
N ARG A 320 -7.31 11.47 -0.59
CA ARG A 320 -6.34 10.53 0.01
C ARG A 320 -6.94 9.91 1.25
N ALA A 321 -6.58 8.66 1.52
CA ALA A 321 -6.85 8.06 2.81
C ALA A 321 -5.89 8.63 3.87
N GLU A 322 -6.39 8.82 5.10
CA GLU A 322 -5.63 9.36 6.22
C GLU A 322 -6.05 8.69 7.54
N TYR A 323 -5.29 8.92 8.60
CA TYR A 323 -5.66 8.45 9.94
C TYR A 323 -6.46 9.51 10.66
N SER A 324 -7.47 9.10 11.43
CA SER A 324 -8.30 10.00 12.23
C SER A 324 -9.09 9.23 13.28
N THR A 325 -9.50 9.90 14.35
CA THR A 325 -10.45 9.36 15.34
C THR A 325 -11.92 9.52 14.91
N LYS A 326 -12.18 10.18 13.77
CA LYS A 326 -13.53 10.44 13.25
C LYS A 326 -14.07 9.24 12.49
N GLU A 327 -15.33 8.89 12.72
CA GLU A 327 -16.01 7.80 12.03
C GLU A 327 -16.59 8.28 10.70
N VAL A 328 -15.74 8.37 9.67
CA VAL A 328 -16.11 8.83 8.32
C VAL A 328 -16.35 7.65 7.36
N GLY A 329 -15.74 6.50 7.65
CA GLY A 329 -15.73 5.35 6.75
C GLY A 329 -14.58 5.36 5.74
N HIS A 330 -14.53 4.34 4.92
CA HIS A 330 -13.51 4.21 3.88
C HIS A 330 -14.16 4.04 2.51
N PHE A 331 -14.32 5.15 1.78
CA PHE A 331 -15.01 5.21 0.48
C PHE A 331 -14.49 4.17 -0.52
N GLY A 332 -13.18 4.08 -0.73
CA GLY A 332 -12.60 3.16 -1.72
C GLY A 332 -12.83 1.67 -1.40
N LEU A 333 -12.88 1.30 -0.11
CA LEU A 333 -13.14 -0.07 0.33
C LEU A 333 -14.65 -0.35 0.56
N GLN A 334 -15.47 0.69 0.58
CA GLN A 334 -16.89 0.62 0.93
C GLN A 334 -17.11 -0.05 2.29
N LEU A 335 -16.38 0.45 3.28
CA LEU A 335 -16.43 0.00 4.66
C LEU A 335 -16.87 1.15 5.56
N GLU A 336 -17.79 0.86 6.46
CA GLU A 336 -18.30 1.83 7.44
C GLU A 336 -17.22 2.24 8.45
N ARG A 337 -16.39 1.29 8.86
CA ARG A 337 -15.24 1.48 9.76
C ARG A 337 -14.08 0.65 9.30
N TYR A 338 -12.92 1.24 9.33
CA TYR A 338 -11.68 0.56 8.96
C TYR A 338 -10.52 1.13 9.76
N SER A 339 -9.67 0.26 10.29
CA SER A 339 -8.44 0.63 11.01
C SER A 339 -7.29 -0.21 10.51
N HIS A 340 -6.09 0.28 10.67
CA HIS A 340 -4.92 -0.55 10.51
C HIS A 340 -4.58 -1.23 11.84
N PHE A 341 -4.38 -2.54 11.80
CA PHE A 341 -4.10 -3.38 12.97
C PHE A 341 -2.98 -4.40 12.68
N THR A 342 -2.77 -4.73 11.42
CA THR A 342 -2.05 -5.94 11.01
C THR A 342 -0.56 -5.76 10.77
N SER A 343 0.00 -4.54 10.95
CA SER A 343 1.43 -4.28 10.70
C SER A 343 2.10 -3.35 11.73
N PRO A 344 2.09 -3.67 13.03
CA PRO A 344 2.64 -2.81 14.09
C PRO A 344 4.16 -2.73 14.10
N ILE A 345 4.88 -3.64 13.44
CA ILE A 345 6.35 -3.57 13.31
C ILE A 345 6.75 -2.37 12.46
N ARG A 346 5.93 -2.02 11.46
CA ARG A 346 6.28 -1.05 10.44
C ARG A 346 5.32 0.15 10.32
N ARG A 347 4.23 0.22 11.08
CA ARG A 347 3.30 1.35 11.11
C ARG A 347 2.90 1.68 12.53
N TYR A 348 3.15 2.92 12.95
CA TYR A 348 2.81 3.37 14.29
C TYR A 348 1.28 3.38 14.57
N PRO A 349 0.39 3.75 13.64
CA PRO A 349 -1.06 3.65 13.86
C PRO A 349 -1.56 2.24 14.21
N ASP A 350 -0.92 1.19 13.70
CA ASP A 350 -1.21 -0.19 14.09
C ASP A 350 -0.79 -0.45 15.54
N LEU A 351 0.36 0.07 15.97
CA LEU A 351 0.81 -0.01 17.36
C LEU A 351 -0.15 0.73 18.30
N MET A 352 -0.63 1.93 17.92
CA MET A 352 -1.68 2.65 18.66
C MET A 352 -2.95 1.80 18.79
N THR A 353 -3.39 1.20 17.68
CA THR A 353 -4.55 0.28 17.66
C THR A 353 -4.35 -0.91 18.60
N HIS A 354 -3.17 -1.53 18.61
CA HIS A 354 -2.83 -2.62 19.53
C HIS A 354 -2.91 -2.18 20.99
N ARG A 355 -2.39 -1.02 21.34
CA ARG A 355 -2.44 -0.46 22.69
C ARG A 355 -3.88 -0.24 23.17
N LEU A 356 -4.73 0.31 22.33
CA LEU A 356 -6.16 0.49 22.64
C LEU A 356 -6.87 -0.86 22.87
N ILE A 357 -6.67 -1.83 22.00
CA ILE A 357 -7.26 -3.17 22.13
C ILE A 357 -6.75 -3.86 23.40
N LYS A 358 -5.46 -3.83 23.66
CA LYS A 358 -4.87 -4.44 24.89
C LYS A 358 -5.37 -3.78 26.16
N ASN A 359 -5.57 -2.45 26.16
CA ASN A 359 -6.16 -1.75 27.30
C ASN A 359 -7.58 -2.26 27.58
N ILE A 360 -8.38 -2.50 26.56
CA ILE A 360 -9.72 -3.10 26.71
C ILE A 360 -9.62 -4.52 27.29
N LEU A 361 -8.76 -5.37 26.74
CA LEU A 361 -8.62 -6.77 27.14
C LEU A 361 -8.17 -6.91 28.58
N ASN A 362 -7.23 -6.08 29.02
CA ASN A 362 -6.62 -6.12 30.33
C ASN A 362 -7.39 -5.28 31.39
N LYS A 363 -8.51 -4.66 31.02
CA LYS A 363 -9.26 -3.72 31.87
C LYS A 363 -8.32 -2.67 32.48
N GLY A 364 -7.41 -2.17 31.63
CA GLY A 364 -6.39 -1.23 32.05
C GLY A 364 -6.97 0.15 32.34
N ASP A 365 -6.29 0.88 33.24
CA ASP A 365 -6.66 2.22 33.67
C ASP A 365 -5.97 3.34 32.83
N LEU A 366 -5.52 3.01 31.60
CA LEU A 366 -4.96 4.04 30.73
C LEU A 366 -6.01 5.12 30.48
N VAL A 367 -5.72 6.33 30.91
CA VAL A 367 -6.50 7.50 30.52
C VAL A 367 -6.25 7.74 29.06
N ILE A 368 -7.29 7.51 28.26
CA ILE A 368 -7.21 7.67 26.81
C ILE A 368 -7.77 9.05 26.46
N ASN A 369 -6.89 9.93 25.97
CA ASN A 369 -7.27 11.24 25.49
C ASN A 369 -7.49 11.17 23.97
N LYS A 370 -8.74 11.38 23.54
CA LYS A 370 -9.11 11.32 22.13
C LYS A 370 -8.46 12.42 21.30
N GLU A 371 -8.30 13.59 21.88
CA GLU A 371 -7.70 14.76 21.23
C GLU A 371 -6.21 14.51 20.93
N GLU A 372 -5.46 13.95 21.87
CA GLU A 372 -4.05 13.57 21.68
C GLU A 372 -3.92 12.50 20.58
N ILE A 373 -4.79 11.48 20.57
CA ILE A 373 -4.81 10.46 19.53
C ILE A 373 -5.14 11.06 18.16
N GLU A 374 -6.01 12.07 18.07
CA GLU A 374 -6.31 12.74 16.79
C GLU A 374 -5.09 13.52 16.30
N GLU A 375 -4.34 14.22 17.18
CA GLU A 375 -3.11 14.89 16.83
C GLU A 375 -2.06 13.91 16.29
N GLU A 376 -1.87 12.77 16.98
CA GLU A 376 -0.99 11.70 16.52
C GLU A 376 -1.45 11.13 15.15
N CYS A 377 -2.75 10.95 14.92
CA CYS A 377 -3.29 10.50 13.64
C CYS A 377 -2.94 11.44 12.49
N VAL A 378 -3.02 12.74 12.70
CA VAL A 378 -2.64 13.75 11.70
C VAL A 378 -1.15 13.66 11.40
N GLU A 379 -0.31 13.60 12.43
CA GLU A 379 1.14 13.45 12.28
C GLU A 379 1.52 12.17 11.53
N MET A 380 0.93 11.03 11.89
CA MET A 380 1.15 9.76 11.19
C MET A 380 0.75 9.81 9.73
N SER A 381 -0.30 10.55 9.38
CA SER A 381 -0.72 10.74 7.99
C SER A 381 0.29 11.58 7.21
N ASP A 382 0.91 12.58 7.83
CA ASP A 382 1.97 13.40 7.22
C ASP A 382 3.25 12.59 7.02
N LEU A 383 3.67 11.80 8.02
CA LEU A 383 4.85 10.93 7.95
C LEU A 383 4.68 9.84 6.88
N GLU A 384 3.49 9.25 6.75
CA GLU A 384 3.19 8.30 5.66
C GLU A 384 3.35 8.97 4.29
N ARG A 385 2.82 10.19 4.11
CA ARG A 385 2.97 10.96 2.86
C ARG A 385 4.43 11.30 2.56
N MET A 386 5.21 11.61 3.57
CA MET A 386 6.65 11.85 3.44
C MET A 386 7.37 10.57 3.01
N ALA A 387 7.09 9.43 3.65
CA ALA A 387 7.68 8.13 3.34
C ALA A 387 7.39 7.68 1.90
N GLU A 388 6.12 7.80 1.44
CA GLU A 388 5.74 7.51 0.05
C GLU A 388 6.47 8.43 -0.95
N ARG A 389 6.56 9.72 -0.65
CA ARG A 389 7.28 10.69 -1.50
C ARG A 389 8.76 10.34 -1.60
N ALA A 390 9.42 10.04 -0.48
CA ALA A 390 10.82 9.67 -0.43
C ALA A 390 11.10 8.38 -1.24
N SER A 391 10.28 7.33 -1.04
CA SER A 391 10.38 6.09 -1.82
C SER A 391 10.27 6.34 -3.32
N ARG A 392 9.29 7.16 -3.72
CA ARG A 392 9.09 7.54 -5.13
C ARG A 392 10.24 8.36 -5.69
N GLN A 393 10.82 9.28 -4.91
CA GLN A 393 11.98 10.08 -5.32
C GLN A 393 13.19 9.19 -5.62
N VAL A 394 13.53 8.22 -4.76
CA VAL A 394 14.62 7.27 -5.01
C VAL A 394 14.34 6.46 -6.27
N THR A 395 13.15 5.88 -6.39
CA THR A 395 12.76 5.08 -7.56
C THR A 395 12.88 5.89 -8.86
N GLN A 396 12.37 7.13 -8.89
CA GLN A 396 12.45 8.00 -10.06
C GLN A 396 13.89 8.36 -10.41
N GLN A 397 14.72 8.70 -9.43
CA GLN A 397 16.12 9.05 -9.65
C GLN A 397 16.90 7.87 -10.21
N MET A 398 16.70 6.67 -9.66
CA MET A 398 17.33 5.44 -10.15
C MET A 398 16.90 5.09 -11.58
N ILE A 399 15.61 5.29 -11.92
CA ILE A 399 15.13 5.15 -13.30
C ILE A 399 15.81 6.18 -14.21
N CYS A 400 15.98 7.42 -13.76
CA CYS A 400 16.70 8.43 -14.53
C CYS A 400 18.16 8.03 -14.80
N TYR A 401 18.89 7.49 -13.81
CA TYR A 401 20.23 6.94 -14.05
C TYR A 401 20.22 5.84 -15.11
N TYR A 402 19.29 4.91 -15.02
CA TYR A 402 19.13 3.84 -16.01
C TYR A 402 18.83 4.38 -17.42
N LEU A 403 18.02 5.44 -17.53
CA LEU A 403 17.63 6.01 -18.81
C LEU A 403 18.70 6.87 -19.48
N LYS A 404 19.78 7.27 -18.79
CA LYS A 404 20.91 8.00 -19.41
C LYS A 404 21.48 7.30 -20.64
N GLN A 405 21.56 5.98 -20.64
CA GLN A 405 22.05 5.18 -21.76
C GLN A 405 21.17 5.24 -23.01
N TYR A 406 19.92 5.68 -22.85
CA TYR A 406 18.92 5.75 -23.94
C TYR A 406 18.71 7.17 -24.45
N VAL A 407 19.52 8.15 -24.03
CA VAL A 407 19.45 9.51 -24.58
C VAL A 407 19.73 9.47 -26.08
N GLY A 408 18.83 10.08 -26.86
CA GLY A 408 18.87 10.05 -28.32
C GLY A 408 18.03 8.91 -28.95
N SER A 409 17.56 7.95 -28.16
CA SER A 409 16.71 6.83 -28.64
C SER A 409 15.24 7.17 -28.67
N ASP A 410 14.51 6.49 -29.55
CA ASP A 410 13.09 6.69 -29.81
C ASP A 410 12.25 5.63 -29.10
N PHE A 411 11.12 6.05 -28.51
CA PHE A 411 10.24 5.16 -27.77
C PHE A 411 8.76 5.48 -28.06
N ASN A 412 7.92 4.46 -27.95
CA ASN A 412 6.49 4.68 -27.82
C ASN A 412 6.21 5.23 -26.43
N ALA A 413 5.27 6.15 -26.36
CA ALA A 413 4.84 6.73 -25.10
C ALA A 413 3.34 7.05 -25.14
N VAL A 414 2.75 7.17 -23.96
CA VAL A 414 1.34 7.53 -23.79
C VAL A 414 1.25 8.84 -23.00
N VAL A 415 0.47 9.79 -23.48
CA VAL A 415 0.22 11.06 -22.76
C VAL A 415 -0.54 10.77 -21.47
N THR A 416 0.08 11.00 -20.31
CA THR A 416 -0.47 10.76 -18.98
C THR A 416 -0.84 12.01 -18.21
N GLY A 417 -0.38 13.19 -18.70
CA GLY A 417 -0.70 14.49 -18.10
C GLY A 417 -0.60 15.61 -19.11
N ILE A 418 -1.39 16.67 -18.90
CA ILE A 418 -1.40 17.85 -19.73
C ILE A 418 -1.41 19.09 -18.84
N ALA A 419 -0.53 20.04 -19.16
CA ALA A 419 -0.41 21.33 -18.50
C ALA A 419 -0.25 22.45 -19.52
N GLU A 420 -0.41 23.70 -19.10
CA GLU A 420 -0.21 24.88 -19.97
C GLU A 420 1.19 24.92 -20.58
N PHE A 421 2.20 24.42 -19.84
CA PHE A 421 3.60 24.44 -20.26
C PHE A 421 4.04 23.19 -21.05
N GLY A 422 3.17 22.15 -21.19
CA GLY A 422 3.53 20.97 -21.95
C GLY A 422 2.73 19.71 -21.62
N LEU A 423 3.28 18.57 -22.05
CA LEU A 423 2.69 17.25 -21.91
C LEU A 423 3.60 16.38 -21.05
N PHE A 424 3.01 15.58 -20.20
CA PHE A 424 3.70 14.46 -19.57
C PHE A 424 3.36 13.19 -20.36
N ALA A 425 4.39 12.47 -20.78
CA ALA A 425 4.24 11.22 -21.52
C ALA A 425 5.00 10.10 -20.81
N GLU A 426 4.31 9.02 -20.53
CA GLU A 426 4.91 7.83 -19.95
C GLU A 426 5.53 6.98 -21.04
N ILE A 427 6.81 6.67 -20.89
CA ILE A 427 7.57 5.86 -21.84
C ILE A 427 7.23 4.38 -21.61
N ASP A 428 6.83 3.70 -22.70
CA ASP A 428 6.59 2.26 -22.67
C ASP A 428 7.83 1.50 -22.16
N ASN A 429 7.61 0.44 -21.40
CA ASN A 429 8.60 -0.44 -20.79
C ASN A 429 9.41 0.14 -19.61
N PHE A 430 9.35 1.44 -19.35
CA PHE A 430 10.06 2.05 -18.22
C PHE A 430 9.12 2.58 -17.13
N TYR A 431 7.84 2.68 -17.42
CA TYR A 431 6.79 3.09 -16.47
C TYR A 431 7.07 4.42 -15.77
N VAL A 432 7.75 5.32 -16.47
CA VAL A 432 8.11 6.66 -16.00
C VAL A 432 7.70 7.71 -17.01
N SER A 433 7.25 8.84 -16.51
CA SER A 433 6.83 9.97 -17.35
C SER A 433 7.95 10.99 -17.53
N GLY A 434 8.12 11.44 -18.77
CA GLY A 434 8.95 12.60 -19.11
C GLY A 434 8.11 13.78 -19.57
N LEU A 435 8.70 14.97 -19.51
CA LEU A 435 8.09 16.22 -19.95
C LEU A 435 8.42 16.50 -21.42
N ILE A 436 7.40 16.75 -22.21
CA ILE A 436 7.48 17.39 -23.53
C ILE A 436 7.07 18.84 -23.34
N HIS A 437 8.03 19.76 -23.32
CA HIS A 437 7.72 21.17 -23.16
C HIS A 437 6.95 21.70 -24.38
N VAL A 438 6.06 22.68 -24.19
CA VAL A 438 5.24 23.25 -25.29
C VAL A 438 6.06 23.82 -26.45
N THR A 439 7.29 24.28 -26.18
CA THR A 439 8.24 24.75 -27.20
C THR A 439 8.82 23.66 -28.08
N ASP A 440 8.82 22.41 -27.60
CA ASP A 440 9.35 21.23 -28.32
C ASP A 440 8.27 20.60 -29.21
N LEU A 441 7.02 21.01 -29.04
CA LEU A 441 5.93 20.63 -29.92
C LEU A 441 6.08 21.26 -31.31
N PRO A 442 5.48 20.66 -32.36
CA PRO A 442 5.50 21.26 -33.70
C PRO A 442 5.04 22.72 -33.70
N LYS A 443 5.75 23.56 -34.47
CA LYS A 443 5.63 25.03 -34.47
C LYS A 443 4.18 25.50 -34.57
N ASP A 444 3.59 25.94 -33.48
CA ASP A 444 2.26 26.52 -33.33
C ASP A 444 2.19 27.30 -32.01
N ARG A 445 1.09 28.02 -31.80
CA ARG A 445 0.74 28.58 -30.49
C ARG A 445 -0.31 27.67 -29.86
N TYR A 446 0.09 26.98 -28.81
CA TYR A 446 -0.79 26.06 -28.08
C TYR A 446 -1.51 26.77 -26.94
N PHE A 447 -2.75 26.38 -26.69
CA PHE A 447 -3.53 26.77 -25.52
C PHE A 447 -4.08 25.53 -24.82
N PHE A 448 -4.17 25.60 -23.50
CA PHE A 448 -4.70 24.53 -22.67
C PHE A 448 -6.21 24.72 -22.52
N ASP A 449 -6.96 23.76 -23.03
CA ASP A 449 -8.38 23.63 -22.82
C ASP A 449 -8.64 22.83 -21.56
N ARG A 450 -9.04 23.52 -20.47
CA ARG A 450 -9.26 22.92 -19.16
C ARG A 450 -10.44 21.97 -19.12
N GLU A 451 -11.51 22.28 -19.86
CA GLU A 451 -12.73 21.45 -19.89
C GLU A 451 -12.48 20.12 -20.61
N ALA A 452 -11.81 20.20 -21.77
CA ALA A 452 -11.48 19.03 -22.57
C ALA A 452 -10.18 18.33 -22.12
N ASN A 453 -9.47 18.87 -21.15
CA ASN A 453 -8.15 18.43 -20.69
C ASN A 453 -7.22 18.10 -21.87
N MET A 454 -7.02 19.08 -22.74
CA MET A 454 -6.20 18.95 -23.95
C MET A 454 -5.39 20.20 -24.25
N LEU A 455 -4.26 19.99 -24.93
CA LEU A 455 -3.45 21.09 -25.49
C LEU A 455 -3.72 21.21 -26.99
N LYS A 456 -4.22 22.35 -27.43
CA LYS A 456 -4.66 22.56 -28.84
C LYS A 456 -3.88 23.67 -29.52
N GLY A 457 -3.35 23.37 -30.72
CA GLY A 457 -2.66 24.36 -31.57
C GLY A 457 -3.65 25.28 -32.26
N LYS A 458 -3.37 26.58 -32.15
CA LYS A 458 -4.27 27.67 -32.62
C LYS A 458 -4.37 27.72 -34.14
N LYS A 459 -3.28 27.44 -34.87
CA LYS A 459 -3.24 27.49 -36.33
C LYS A 459 -3.45 26.11 -36.97
N SER A 460 -2.78 25.09 -36.45
CA SER A 460 -2.81 23.74 -37.02
C SER A 460 -4.06 22.93 -36.62
N GLY A 461 -4.77 23.36 -35.57
CA GLY A 461 -5.85 22.57 -34.99
C GLY A 461 -5.38 21.24 -34.32
N ARG A 462 -4.06 20.95 -34.31
CA ARG A 462 -3.50 19.75 -33.71
C ARG A 462 -3.82 19.75 -32.22
N ALA A 463 -4.38 18.64 -31.75
CA ALA A 463 -4.74 18.47 -30.36
C ALA A 463 -3.99 17.28 -29.73
N TYR A 464 -3.46 17.50 -28.53
CA TYR A 464 -2.89 16.44 -27.70
C TYR A 464 -3.86 16.16 -26.55
N ARG A 465 -4.13 14.87 -26.32
CA ARG A 465 -5.14 14.41 -25.35
C ARG A 465 -4.55 13.35 -24.43
N LEU A 466 -5.09 13.27 -23.23
CA LEU A 466 -4.76 12.15 -22.32
C LEU A 466 -5.07 10.80 -22.98
N GLY A 467 -4.15 9.84 -22.80
CA GLY A 467 -4.24 8.51 -23.39
C GLY A 467 -3.85 8.44 -24.88
N GLN A 468 -3.36 9.53 -25.45
CA GLN A 468 -2.87 9.55 -26.84
C GLN A 468 -1.50 8.86 -26.92
N ASN A 469 -1.37 7.90 -27.84
CA ASN A 469 -0.07 7.33 -28.16
C ASN A 469 0.75 8.32 -29.00
N ILE A 470 2.00 8.48 -28.65
CA ILE A 470 2.97 9.33 -29.34
C ILE A 470 4.32 8.62 -29.40
N ILE A 471 5.12 8.93 -30.43
CA ILE A 471 6.51 8.49 -30.48
C ILE A 471 7.37 9.66 -30.01
N VAL A 472 8.24 9.40 -29.06
CA VAL A 472 9.09 10.40 -28.43
C VAL A 472 10.55 9.96 -28.49
N LYS A 473 11.44 10.95 -28.51
CA LYS A 473 12.88 10.76 -28.29
C LYS A 473 13.23 11.25 -26.90
N ILE A 474 14.05 10.50 -26.17
CA ILE A 474 14.65 10.99 -24.94
C ILE A 474 15.70 12.03 -25.30
N ALA A 475 15.41 13.31 -25.07
CA ALA A 475 16.31 14.40 -25.42
C ALA A 475 17.36 14.64 -24.33
N ASN A 476 16.98 14.57 -23.07
CA ASN A 476 17.87 14.74 -21.92
C ASN A 476 17.34 14.03 -20.69
N VAL A 477 18.26 13.64 -19.79
CA VAL A 477 17.92 13.05 -18.49
C VAL A 477 18.82 13.65 -17.42
N LEU A 478 18.22 14.23 -16.40
CA LEU A 478 18.89 14.84 -15.24
C LEU A 478 18.49 14.06 -13.97
N PRO A 479 19.24 13.02 -13.57
CA PRO A 479 18.88 12.16 -12.45
C PRO A 479 18.75 12.90 -11.12
N GLU A 480 19.66 13.80 -10.82
CA GLU A 480 19.68 14.56 -9.58
C GLU A 480 18.46 15.47 -9.42
N GLU A 481 17.86 15.88 -10.55
CA GLU A 481 16.60 16.65 -10.60
C GLU A 481 15.37 15.76 -10.82
N ARG A 482 15.58 14.44 -11.04
CA ARG A 482 14.52 13.48 -11.37
C ARG A 482 13.70 13.89 -12.60
N LYS A 483 14.38 14.51 -13.60
CA LYS A 483 13.76 15.07 -14.81
C LYS A 483 14.17 14.30 -16.07
N ILE A 484 13.17 14.00 -16.89
CA ILE A 484 13.32 13.41 -18.21
C ILE A 484 12.68 14.38 -19.22
N THR A 485 13.47 14.86 -20.16
CA THR A 485 12.99 15.71 -21.25
C THR A 485 12.76 14.86 -22.49
N LEU A 486 11.56 14.94 -23.03
CA LEU A 486 11.15 14.23 -24.22
C LEU A 486 10.85 15.22 -25.36
N VAL A 487 11.13 14.81 -26.59
CA VAL A 487 10.71 15.55 -27.79
C VAL A 487 9.88 14.64 -28.69
N PRO A 488 8.76 15.11 -29.23
CA PRO A 488 7.93 14.30 -30.10
C PRO A 488 8.60 14.11 -31.44
N ILE A 489 8.58 12.87 -31.97
CA ILE A 489 9.05 12.58 -33.30
C ILE A 489 7.94 12.91 -34.29
N LYS A 490 8.27 13.66 -35.32
CA LYS A 490 7.34 13.88 -36.44
C LYS A 490 7.12 12.54 -37.13
N ASN A 491 5.90 12.01 -37.10
CA ASN A 491 5.56 10.93 -38.02
C ASN A 491 5.88 11.39 -39.42
N GLN A 492 6.91 10.85 -40.03
CA GLN A 492 7.00 10.84 -41.48
C GLN A 492 5.78 10.04 -41.94
N LYS A 493 4.87 10.72 -42.66
CA LYS A 493 3.73 10.05 -43.33
C LYS A 493 4.22 9.07 -44.34
#